data_726c1c6a67ee0ceb2084f420b2e0e7b7
#
_entry.id   726c1c6a67ee0ceb2084f420b2e0e7b7
#
_cell.length_a   1.000
_cell.length_b   1.000
_cell.length_c   1.000
_cell.angle_alpha   90.00
_cell.angle_beta   90.00
_cell.angle_gamma   90.00
#
_symmetry.space_group_name_H-M   'P 1'
#
loop_
_entity.id
_entity.type
_entity.pdbx_description
1 polymer ?
#
loop_
_entity_poly.entity_id
_entity_poly.type
_entity_poly.pdbx_seq_one_letter_code
_entity_poly.pdbx_strand_id
1 'polypeptide(L)'
;MSAAYEVLSLDDLDRIPVDEGLEWRPIRRRLGIRSFGTNAYTSERVGGWVVEEHVEGSGHEELYVVVSGRARFTLDGEELDAPAGTIVFLPENDVTRKAVAEEEGTTVLAFGGWPDRPFEPSQWEWYFEAYAQEPERGVEIMREGIAELGERPWLLYHLACQEALAGRRDDAREHLRRAIELDPALAERARDDEHLEGVEP
;
A
#
# COMPACT_ATOMS: atom_id res chain seq x y z
N MET A 1 -27.99 -12.29 -8.22
CA MET A 1 -28.26 -10.93 -7.71
C MET A 1 -27.16 -10.64 -6.71
N SER A 2 -26.38 -9.58 -6.91
CA SER A 2 -25.40 -9.13 -5.93
C SER A 2 -26.15 -8.74 -4.64
N ALA A 3 -25.62 -9.12 -3.47
CA ALA A 3 -26.17 -8.69 -2.19
C ALA A 3 -26.15 -7.15 -2.13
N ALA A 4 -27.16 -6.57 -1.48
CA ALA A 4 -27.25 -5.12 -1.32
C ALA A 4 -26.18 -4.55 -0.36
N TYR A 5 -25.49 -5.40 0.37
CA TYR A 5 -24.42 -5.06 1.31
C TYR A 5 -23.45 -6.24 1.45
N GLU A 6 -22.26 -5.95 1.95
CA GLU A 6 -21.27 -6.94 2.38
C GLU A 6 -20.90 -6.69 3.85
N VAL A 7 -20.67 -7.74 4.61
CA VAL A 7 -20.25 -7.70 6.02
C VAL A 7 -19.00 -8.56 6.14
N LEU A 8 -17.95 -8.00 6.69
CA LEU A 8 -16.70 -8.71 6.98
C LEU A 8 -16.08 -8.19 8.28
N SER A 9 -15.30 -9.03 8.92
CA SER A 9 -14.39 -8.64 10.00
C SER A 9 -13.02 -8.25 9.41
N LEU A 10 -12.23 -7.50 10.15
CA LEU A 10 -10.83 -7.28 9.79
C LEU A 10 -10.06 -8.62 9.70
N ASP A 11 -10.46 -9.63 10.46
CA ASP A 11 -9.83 -10.95 10.43
C ASP A 11 -10.17 -11.77 9.18
N ASP A 12 -11.17 -11.37 8.40
CA ASP A 12 -11.51 -11.96 7.10
C ASP A 12 -10.64 -11.42 5.95
N LEU A 13 -9.82 -10.42 6.23
CA LEU A 13 -8.92 -9.81 5.26
C LEU A 13 -7.53 -10.45 5.29
N ASP A 14 -6.89 -10.53 4.12
CA ASP A 14 -5.50 -10.93 4.02
C ASP A 14 -4.62 -10.01 4.89
N ARG A 15 -3.63 -10.60 5.54
CA ARG A 15 -2.59 -9.89 6.28
C ARG A 15 -1.34 -9.86 5.40
N ILE A 16 -1.09 -8.72 4.80
CA ILE A 16 0.02 -8.54 3.87
C ILE A 16 1.16 -7.86 4.59
N PRO A 17 2.30 -8.54 4.78
CA PRO A 17 3.48 -7.93 5.36
C PRO A 17 3.99 -6.79 4.45
N VAL A 18 4.17 -5.60 5.01
CA VAL A 18 4.70 -4.42 4.29
C VAL A 18 6.13 -4.13 4.70
N ASP A 19 6.39 -4.20 6.01
CA ASP A 19 7.70 -4.00 6.62
C ASP A 19 7.80 -4.84 7.90
N GLU A 20 8.95 -4.84 8.58
CA GLU A 20 9.19 -5.59 9.82
C GLU A 20 8.12 -5.34 10.89
N GLY A 21 7.13 -6.23 10.94
CA GLY A 21 6.04 -6.23 11.93
C GLY A 21 4.85 -5.33 11.59
N LEU A 22 4.83 -4.70 10.43
CA LEU A 22 3.66 -3.99 9.89
C LEU A 22 2.91 -4.90 8.92
N GLU A 23 1.63 -5.14 9.18
CA GLU A 23 0.71 -5.85 8.31
C GLU A 23 -0.34 -4.88 7.75
N TRP A 24 -0.45 -4.86 6.44
CA TRP A 24 -1.52 -4.16 5.72
C TRP A 24 -2.70 -5.09 5.46
N ARG A 25 -3.92 -4.57 5.66
CA ARG A 25 -5.18 -5.26 5.35
C ARG A 25 -5.95 -4.44 4.31
N PRO A 26 -6.12 -4.95 3.07
CA PRO A 26 -6.58 -4.21 1.89
C PRO A 26 -8.11 -4.02 1.87
N ILE A 27 -8.69 -3.22 2.76
CA ILE A 27 -10.14 -3.00 2.86
C ILE A 27 -10.69 -2.45 1.54
N ARG A 28 -10.07 -1.38 1.01
CA ARG A 28 -10.51 -0.72 -0.22
C ARG A 28 -10.59 -1.71 -1.40
N ARG A 29 -9.51 -2.44 -1.61
CA ARG A 29 -9.41 -3.39 -2.72
C ARG A 29 -10.39 -4.54 -2.55
N ARG A 30 -10.48 -5.12 -1.36
CA ARG A 30 -11.38 -6.22 -1.06
C ARG A 30 -12.86 -5.88 -1.29
N LEU A 31 -13.26 -4.66 -0.98
CA LEU A 31 -14.65 -4.18 -1.11
C LEU A 31 -14.91 -3.43 -2.42
N GLY A 32 -13.90 -3.16 -3.24
CA GLY A 32 -14.03 -2.41 -4.50
C GLY A 32 -14.44 -0.95 -4.29
N ILE A 33 -13.99 -0.31 -3.20
CA ILE A 33 -14.31 1.10 -2.88
C ILE A 33 -13.57 2.02 -3.86
N ARG A 34 -14.30 2.96 -4.46
CA ARG A 34 -13.78 3.87 -5.49
C ARG A 34 -13.74 5.34 -5.08
N SER A 35 -14.44 5.72 -4.01
CA SER A 35 -14.65 7.11 -3.64
C SER A 35 -13.68 7.63 -2.59
N PHE A 36 -12.99 6.75 -1.90
CA PHE A 36 -11.99 7.08 -0.87
C PHE A 36 -11.04 5.91 -0.65
N GLY A 37 -9.84 6.21 -0.14
CA GLY A 37 -8.91 5.21 0.37
C GLY A 37 -9.33 4.74 1.74
N THR A 38 -9.21 3.43 2.02
CA THR A 38 -9.34 2.90 3.37
C THR A 38 -8.63 1.57 3.48
N ASN A 39 -7.82 1.46 4.53
CA ASN A 39 -7.03 0.28 4.84
C ASN A 39 -6.89 0.14 6.35
N ALA A 40 -6.52 -1.05 6.81
CA ALA A 40 -6.11 -1.25 8.18
C ALA A 40 -4.61 -1.62 8.22
N TYR A 41 -3.95 -1.15 9.25
CA TYR A 41 -2.55 -1.43 9.54
C TYR A 41 -2.42 -1.97 10.94
N THR A 42 -1.80 -3.12 11.08
CA THR A 42 -1.61 -3.79 12.37
C THR A 42 -0.13 -4.00 12.63
N SER A 43 0.33 -3.77 13.85
CA SER A 43 1.66 -4.19 14.28
C SER A 43 1.54 -5.16 15.44
N GLU A 44 2.10 -6.34 15.24
CA GLU A 44 2.23 -7.38 16.29
C GLU A 44 3.45 -7.12 17.20
N ARG A 45 4.17 -6.01 16.99
CA ARG A 45 5.38 -5.66 17.73
C ARG A 45 5.29 -4.27 18.34
N VAL A 46 5.52 -4.16 19.64
CA VAL A 46 5.71 -2.87 20.30
C VAL A 46 6.88 -2.11 19.66
N GLY A 47 6.68 -0.84 19.35
CA GLY A 47 7.61 0.01 18.61
C GLY A 47 7.60 -0.20 17.09
N GLY A 48 6.83 -1.16 16.56
CA GLY A 48 6.63 -1.33 15.13
C GLY A 48 5.69 -0.26 14.57
N TRP A 49 5.85 0.04 13.29
CA TRP A 49 5.01 1.01 12.59
C TRP A 49 3.55 0.55 12.53
N VAL A 50 2.62 1.48 12.67
CA VAL A 50 1.20 1.38 12.28
C VAL A 50 0.80 2.52 11.35
N VAL A 51 1.65 3.54 11.22
CA VAL A 51 1.65 4.57 10.18
C VAL A 51 3.13 4.89 9.91
N GLU A 52 3.62 4.62 8.71
CA GLU A 52 4.97 4.98 8.28
C GLU A 52 5.14 6.50 8.23
N GLU A 53 6.39 6.97 8.36
CA GLU A 53 6.65 8.42 8.30
C GLU A 53 6.48 8.95 6.88
N HIS A 54 5.54 9.85 6.69
CA HIS A 54 5.28 10.46 5.39
C HIS A 54 4.56 11.81 5.49
N VAL A 55 4.50 12.48 4.35
CA VAL A 55 3.68 13.66 4.07
C VAL A 55 2.88 13.35 2.81
N GLU A 56 1.57 13.57 2.84
CA GLU A 56 0.74 13.41 1.63
C GLU A 56 0.75 14.67 0.75
N GLY A 57 0.25 14.57 -0.47
CA GLY A 57 0.10 15.70 -1.36
C GLY A 57 -0.98 16.69 -0.91
N SER A 58 -0.83 17.95 -1.28
CA SER A 58 -1.75 19.03 -0.88
C SER A 58 -3.22 18.73 -1.20
N GLY A 59 -4.11 19.08 -0.27
CA GLY A 59 -5.55 18.93 -0.40
C GLY A 59 -6.09 17.52 -0.18
N HIS A 60 -5.25 16.55 0.21
CA HIS A 60 -5.70 15.23 0.64
C HIS A 60 -6.13 15.27 2.11
N GLU A 61 -7.36 14.98 2.43
CA GLU A 61 -7.81 14.81 3.81
C GLU A 61 -7.54 13.39 4.28
N GLU A 62 -7.07 13.24 5.50
CA GLU A 62 -6.76 11.94 6.07
C GLU A 62 -7.27 11.80 7.51
N LEU A 63 -7.81 10.63 7.82
CA LEU A 63 -8.34 10.30 9.14
C LEU A 63 -7.82 8.94 9.56
N TYR A 64 -7.26 8.88 10.76
CA TYR A 64 -6.84 7.64 11.40
C TYR A 64 -7.74 7.34 12.59
N VAL A 65 -8.06 6.06 12.78
CA VAL A 65 -8.82 5.58 13.93
C VAL A 65 -8.06 4.42 14.57
N VAL A 66 -7.63 4.55 15.79
CA VAL A 66 -7.07 3.44 16.57
C VAL A 66 -8.22 2.54 17.00
N VAL A 67 -8.31 1.33 16.43
CA VAL A 67 -9.42 0.39 16.71
C VAL A 67 -9.08 -0.66 17.75
N SER A 68 -7.79 -0.97 17.95
CA SER A 68 -7.32 -1.84 19.02
C SER A 68 -5.92 -1.42 19.50
N GLY A 69 -5.59 -1.76 20.73
CA GLY A 69 -4.30 -1.45 21.33
C GLY A 69 -4.12 0.04 21.63
N ARG A 70 -2.88 0.49 21.52
CA ARG A 70 -2.42 1.87 21.77
C ARG A 70 -1.34 2.24 20.77
N ALA A 71 -1.51 3.38 20.10
CA ALA A 71 -0.51 3.95 19.23
C ALA A 71 0.09 5.23 19.81
N ARG A 72 1.33 5.53 19.46
CA ARG A 72 1.91 6.86 19.66
C ARG A 72 2.12 7.50 18.30
N PHE A 73 1.35 8.54 18.03
CA PHE A 73 1.51 9.39 16.86
C PHE A 73 2.60 10.43 17.09
N THR A 74 3.31 10.79 16.03
CA THR A 74 4.16 11.98 15.98
C THR A 74 3.66 12.82 14.80
N LEU A 75 3.21 14.04 15.08
CA LEU A 75 2.65 14.99 14.12
C LEU A 75 3.52 16.25 14.15
N ASP A 76 4.27 16.53 13.07
CA ASP A 76 5.27 17.64 13.02
C ASP A 76 6.24 17.66 14.23
N GLY A 77 6.58 16.48 14.74
CA GLY A 77 7.47 16.32 15.89
C GLY A 77 6.77 16.35 17.26
N GLU A 78 5.48 16.66 17.32
CA GLU A 78 4.69 16.58 18.56
C GLU A 78 4.15 15.15 18.77
N GLU A 79 4.37 14.59 19.96
CA GLU A 79 3.90 13.24 20.32
C GLU A 79 2.46 13.30 20.88
N LEU A 80 1.64 12.36 20.42
CA LEU A 80 0.26 12.16 20.85
C LEU A 80 0.06 10.71 21.30
N ASP A 81 -0.36 10.50 22.55
CA ASP A 81 -0.81 9.19 23.05
C ASP A 81 -2.23 8.90 22.53
N ALA A 82 -2.38 7.76 21.86
CA ALA A 82 -3.58 7.39 21.14
C ALA A 82 -4.04 5.96 21.47
N PRO A 83 -4.76 5.76 22.58
CA PRO A 83 -5.41 4.49 22.89
C PRO A 83 -6.56 4.20 21.91
N ALA A 84 -7.04 2.94 21.90
CA ALA A 84 -8.19 2.53 21.11
C ALA A 84 -9.38 3.49 21.30
N GLY A 85 -10.02 3.89 20.20
CA GLY A 85 -11.07 4.92 20.14
C GLY A 85 -10.55 6.32 19.83
N THR A 86 -9.23 6.54 19.78
CA THR A 86 -8.67 7.83 19.36
C THR A 86 -8.87 8.04 17.86
N ILE A 87 -9.27 9.25 17.47
CA ILE A 87 -9.39 9.71 16.09
C ILE A 87 -8.38 10.84 15.87
N VAL A 88 -7.56 10.69 14.84
CA VAL A 88 -6.61 11.73 14.38
C VAL A 88 -7.08 12.16 13.00
N PHE A 89 -7.39 13.43 12.82
CA PHE A 89 -7.83 14.00 11.54
C PHE A 89 -6.84 15.06 11.05
N LEU A 90 -6.40 14.91 9.82
CA LEU A 90 -5.51 15.81 9.11
C LEU A 90 -6.27 16.44 7.94
N PRO A 91 -6.83 17.67 8.12
CA PRO A 91 -7.60 18.36 7.08
C PRO A 91 -6.71 18.89 5.94
N GLU A 92 -5.43 19.13 6.24
CA GLU A 92 -4.41 19.58 5.28
C GLU A 92 -3.19 18.68 5.42
N ASN A 93 -2.57 18.31 4.31
CA ASN A 93 -1.64 17.21 4.26
C ASN A 93 -0.16 17.57 4.16
N ASP A 94 0.20 18.76 4.60
CA ASP A 94 1.59 19.18 4.79
C ASP A 94 2.16 18.80 6.18
N VAL A 95 1.35 18.15 7.02
CA VAL A 95 1.78 17.63 8.34
C VAL A 95 2.58 16.34 8.15
N THR A 96 3.83 16.31 8.61
CA THR A 96 4.60 15.07 8.73
C THR A 96 3.99 14.22 9.83
N ARG A 97 3.60 12.98 9.50
CA ARG A 97 2.99 12.06 10.45
C ARG A 97 3.63 10.68 10.41
N LYS A 98 3.63 10.07 11.57
CA LYS A 98 3.95 8.66 11.80
C LYS A 98 3.25 8.17 13.05
N ALA A 99 3.10 6.84 13.16
CA ALA A 99 2.66 6.23 14.41
C ALA A 99 3.34 4.89 14.64
N VAL A 100 3.64 4.60 15.90
CA VAL A 100 4.18 3.32 16.35
C VAL A 100 3.24 2.66 17.35
N ALA A 101 3.21 1.34 17.36
CA ALA A 101 2.46 0.55 18.32
C ALA A 101 3.11 0.64 19.72
N GLU A 102 2.33 0.94 20.75
CA GLU A 102 2.73 0.87 22.16
C GLU A 102 2.29 -0.46 22.81
N GLU A 103 1.40 -1.19 22.14
CA GLU A 103 0.91 -2.51 22.55
C GLU A 103 0.93 -3.46 21.34
N GLU A 104 1.17 -4.76 21.57
CA GLU A 104 1.06 -5.78 20.54
C GLU A 104 -0.37 -5.85 19.98
N GLY A 105 -0.53 -6.08 18.68
CA GLY A 105 -1.83 -6.11 18.01
C GLY A 105 -2.49 -4.74 17.86
N THR A 106 -1.74 -3.65 18.06
CA THR A 106 -2.25 -2.31 17.79
C THR A 106 -2.66 -2.20 16.32
N THR A 107 -3.91 -1.79 16.10
CA THR A 107 -4.48 -1.65 14.76
C THR A 107 -5.04 -0.24 14.55
N VAL A 108 -4.65 0.36 13.42
CA VAL A 108 -5.12 1.66 12.97
C VAL A 108 -5.85 1.50 11.64
N LEU A 109 -7.05 2.07 11.55
CA LEU A 109 -7.73 2.28 10.27
C LEU A 109 -7.30 3.64 9.72
N ALA A 110 -6.94 3.66 8.44
CA ALA A 110 -6.70 4.89 7.69
C ALA A 110 -7.83 5.10 6.67
N PHE A 111 -8.26 6.34 6.55
CA PHE A 111 -9.19 6.80 5.53
C PHE A 111 -8.61 8.05 4.88
N GLY A 112 -8.67 8.13 3.56
CA GLY A 112 -8.15 9.30 2.87
C GLY A 112 -8.81 9.56 1.53
N GLY A 113 -8.72 10.81 1.08
CA GLY A 113 -9.26 11.23 -0.20
C GLY A 113 -9.17 12.74 -0.39
N TRP A 114 -9.60 13.17 -1.56
CA TRP A 114 -9.63 14.59 -1.93
C TRP A 114 -11.09 15.07 -1.99
N PRO A 115 -11.43 16.19 -1.35
CA PRO A 115 -12.80 16.70 -1.35
C PRO A 115 -13.24 17.25 -2.73
N ASP A 116 -12.29 17.64 -3.58
CA ASP A 116 -12.51 18.37 -4.83
C ASP A 116 -12.24 17.56 -6.11
N ARG A 117 -11.78 16.31 -6.00
CA ARG A 117 -11.50 15.44 -7.13
C ARG A 117 -11.76 13.97 -6.82
N PRO A 118 -11.94 13.12 -7.84
CA PRO A 118 -12.07 11.68 -7.64
C PRO A 118 -10.86 11.10 -6.88
N PHE A 119 -11.12 10.11 -6.04
CA PHE A 119 -10.07 9.34 -5.39
C PHE A 119 -9.27 8.57 -6.45
N GLU A 120 -7.96 8.63 -6.32
CA GLU A 120 -7.01 7.86 -7.12
C GLU A 120 -6.19 6.97 -6.18
N PRO A 121 -6.27 5.64 -6.33
CA PRO A 121 -5.55 4.74 -5.44
C PRO A 121 -4.04 4.78 -5.69
N SER A 122 -3.30 4.53 -4.65
CA SER A 122 -1.83 4.47 -4.71
C SER A 122 -1.38 3.17 -5.37
N GLN A 123 -0.41 3.26 -6.27
CA GLN A 123 0.09 2.10 -7.03
C GLN A 123 0.70 1.01 -6.13
N TRP A 124 1.17 1.34 -4.92
CA TRP A 124 1.74 0.39 -3.98
C TRP A 124 0.75 -0.70 -3.54
N GLU A 125 -0.56 -0.43 -3.55
CA GLU A 125 -1.58 -1.41 -3.20
C GLU A 125 -1.51 -2.66 -4.08
N TRP A 126 -1.16 -2.52 -5.38
CA TRP A 126 -1.04 -3.64 -6.30
C TRP A 126 0.25 -4.43 -6.10
N TYR A 127 1.40 -3.77 -5.96
CA TYR A 127 2.63 -4.53 -5.84
C TYR A 127 2.78 -5.20 -4.48
N PHE A 128 2.33 -4.61 -3.37
CA PHE A 128 2.33 -5.31 -2.08
C PHE A 128 1.40 -6.53 -2.11
N GLU A 129 0.19 -6.40 -2.68
CA GLU A 129 -0.70 -7.55 -2.82
C GLU A 129 -0.12 -8.62 -3.74
N ALA A 130 0.51 -8.22 -4.87
CA ALA A 130 1.12 -9.15 -5.81
C ALA A 130 2.24 -9.97 -5.17
N TYR A 131 3.11 -9.34 -4.36
CA TYR A 131 4.18 -10.06 -3.67
C TYR A 131 3.71 -10.97 -2.53
N ALA A 132 2.50 -10.80 -2.04
CA ALA A 132 1.89 -11.69 -1.06
C ALA A 132 1.23 -12.93 -1.68
N GLN A 133 1.24 -13.06 -3.01
CA GLN A 133 0.61 -14.15 -3.76
C GLN A 133 1.64 -14.97 -4.53
N GLU A 134 1.21 -16.12 -5.06
CA GLU A 134 2.01 -16.88 -6.03
C GLU A 134 2.29 -16.02 -7.28
N PRO A 135 3.45 -16.15 -7.94
CA PRO A 135 3.89 -15.26 -9.03
C PRO A 135 2.88 -15.10 -10.17
N GLU A 136 2.20 -16.18 -10.59
CA GLU A 136 1.18 -16.11 -11.64
C GLU A 136 0.01 -15.22 -11.24
N ARG A 137 -0.45 -15.30 -9.98
CA ARG A 137 -1.49 -14.42 -9.46
C ARG A 137 -0.95 -12.99 -9.30
N GLY A 138 0.31 -12.83 -8.89
CA GLY A 138 1.00 -11.55 -8.85
C GLY A 138 0.99 -10.83 -10.20
N VAL A 139 1.27 -11.54 -11.29
CA VAL A 139 1.17 -11.00 -12.67
C VAL A 139 -0.23 -10.48 -12.98
N GLU A 140 -1.28 -11.23 -12.61
CA GLU A 140 -2.67 -10.80 -12.83
C GLU A 140 -2.98 -9.53 -12.06
N ILE A 141 -2.60 -9.46 -10.77
CA ILE A 141 -2.80 -8.30 -9.91
C ILE A 141 -2.10 -7.07 -10.47
N MET A 142 -0.85 -7.20 -10.93
CA MET A 142 -0.12 -6.09 -11.55
C MET A 142 -0.79 -5.60 -12.84
N ARG A 143 -1.33 -6.49 -13.65
CA ARG A 143 -2.11 -6.14 -14.85
C ARG A 143 -3.43 -5.44 -14.52
N GLU A 144 -4.11 -5.84 -13.43
CA GLU A 144 -5.27 -5.12 -12.90
C GLU A 144 -4.89 -3.67 -12.54
N GLY A 145 -3.74 -3.46 -11.87
CA GLY A 145 -3.21 -2.14 -11.52
C GLY A 145 -2.95 -1.27 -12.75
N ILE A 146 -2.34 -1.83 -13.78
CA ILE A 146 -2.09 -1.12 -15.04
C ILE A 146 -3.42 -0.78 -15.76
N ALA A 147 -4.41 -1.67 -15.71
CA ALA A 147 -5.72 -1.42 -16.30
C ALA A 147 -6.47 -0.28 -15.57
N GLU A 148 -6.30 -0.13 -14.26
CA GLU A 148 -6.95 0.90 -13.45
C GLU A 148 -6.21 2.26 -13.51
N LEU A 149 -4.87 2.26 -13.42
CA LEU A 149 -4.05 3.47 -13.29
C LEU A 149 -3.30 3.88 -14.56
N GLY A 150 -3.34 3.04 -15.60
CA GLY A 150 -2.52 3.20 -16.80
C GLY A 150 -1.09 2.70 -16.63
N GLU A 151 -0.31 2.79 -17.70
CA GLU A 151 1.11 2.45 -17.66
C GLU A 151 1.88 3.47 -16.81
N ARG A 152 2.30 3.04 -15.65
CA ARG A 152 3.21 3.79 -14.77
C ARG A 152 4.53 3.05 -14.63
N PRO A 153 5.67 3.76 -14.52
CA PRO A 153 6.98 3.13 -14.44
C PRO A 153 7.07 2.05 -13.37
N TRP A 154 6.60 2.33 -12.17
CA TRP A 154 6.63 1.39 -11.04
C TRP A 154 5.71 0.19 -11.21
N LEU A 155 4.52 0.36 -11.82
CA LEU A 155 3.63 -0.76 -12.09
C LEU A 155 4.24 -1.71 -13.13
N LEU A 156 4.82 -1.16 -14.19
CA LEU A 156 5.52 -1.96 -15.22
C LEU A 156 6.77 -2.64 -14.65
N TYR A 157 7.51 -1.95 -13.79
CA TYR A 157 8.67 -2.52 -13.11
C TYR A 157 8.28 -3.73 -12.26
N HIS A 158 7.29 -3.59 -11.39
CA HIS A 158 6.84 -4.71 -10.54
C HIS A 158 6.11 -5.80 -11.33
N LEU A 159 5.45 -5.46 -12.46
CA LEU A 159 4.96 -6.49 -13.39
C LEU A 159 6.12 -7.32 -13.95
N ALA A 160 7.20 -6.67 -14.37
CA ALA A 160 8.38 -7.38 -14.86
C ALA A 160 9.00 -8.29 -13.77
N CYS A 161 9.05 -7.83 -12.51
CA CYS A 161 9.49 -8.68 -11.39
C CYS A 161 8.59 -9.91 -11.22
N GLN A 162 7.27 -9.74 -11.22
CA GLN A 162 6.32 -10.86 -11.09
C GLN A 162 6.40 -11.82 -12.29
N GLU A 163 6.58 -11.31 -13.51
CA GLU A 163 6.77 -12.15 -14.70
C GLU A 163 8.09 -12.92 -14.66
N ALA A 164 9.16 -12.33 -14.16
CA ALA A 164 10.43 -13.01 -13.94
C ALA A 164 10.30 -14.15 -12.92
N LEU A 165 9.64 -13.88 -11.78
CA LEU A 165 9.34 -14.90 -10.76
C LEU A 165 8.46 -16.03 -11.32
N ALA A 166 7.50 -15.72 -12.20
CA ALA A 166 6.67 -16.68 -12.92
C ALA A 166 7.40 -17.41 -14.06
N GLY A 167 8.70 -17.14 -14.29
CA GLY A 167 9.50 -17.74 -15.36
C GLY A 167 9.26 -17.17 -16.76
N ARG A 168 8.49 -16.09 -16.89
CA ARG A 168 8.14 -15.41 -18.15
C ARG A 168 9.18 -14.35 -18.52
N ARG A 169 10.42 -14.78 -18.72
CA ARG A 169 11.57 -13.86 -18.88
C ARG A 169 11.48 -12.92 -20.07
N ASP A 170 10.87 -13.34 -21.17
CA ASP A 170 10.74 -12.50 -22.36
C ASP A 170 9.72 -11.37 -22.12
N ASP A 171 8.58 -11.68 -21.47
CA ASP A 171 7.59 -10.69 -21.06
C ASP A 171 8.19 -9.72 -20.05
N ALA A 172 8.91 -10.23 -19.04
CA ALA A 172 9.59 -9.44 -18.03
C ALA A 172 10.59 -8.44 -18.66
N ARG A 173 11.36 -8.87 -19.66
CA ARG A 173 12.30 -8.00 -20.38
C ARG A 173 11.59 -6.86 -21.12
N GLU A 174 10.47 -7.17 -21.78
CA GLU A 174 9.68 -6.16 -22.49
C GLU A 174 9.13 -5.10 -21.54
N HIS A 175 8.49 -5.54 -20.43
CA HIS A 175 7.93 -4.61 -19.45
C HIS A 175 8.98 -3.82 -18.68
N LEU A 176 10.13 -4.44 -18.34
CA LEU A 176 11.25 -3.73 -17.71
C LEU A 176 11.82 -2.65 -18.65
N ARG A 177 12.03 -2.97 -19.93
CA ARG A 177 12.48 -1.99 -20.94
C ARG A 177 11.49 -0.81 -21.00
N ARG A 178 10.18 -1.10 -21.02
CA ARG A 178 9.14 -0.08 -21.04
C ARG A 178 9.13 0.78 -19.79
N ALA A 179 9.32 0.17 -18.60
CA ALA A 179 9.44 0.90 -17.34
C ALA A 179 10.62 1.88 -17.35
N ILE A 180 11.80 1.42 -17.84
CA ILE A 180 13.02 2.24 -17.95
C ILE A 180 12.87 3.36 -18.98
N GLU A 181 12.14 3.13 -20.09
CA GLU A 181 11.83 4.18 -21.06
C GLU A 181 11.02 5.33 -20.43
N LEU A 182 10.11 5.01 -19.51
CA LEU A 182 9.28 5.97 -18.80
C LEU A 182 10.02 6.64 -17.64
N ASP A 183 10.85 5.88 -16.93
CA ASP A 183 11.69 6.38 -15.82
C ASP A 183 13.10 5.73 -15.90
N PRO A 184 14.09 6.43 -16.48
CA PRO A 184 15.45 5.93 -16.61
C PRO A 184 16.15 5.59 -15.28
N ALA A 185 15.70 6.13 -14.14
CA ALA A 185 16.28 5.83 -12.82
C ALA A 185 16.07 4.36 -12.44
N LEU A 186 15.02 3.71 -12.96
CA LEU A 186 14.74 2.30 -12.70
C LEU A 186 15.81 1.35 -13.27
N ALA A 187 16.65 1.80 -14.23
CA ALA A 187 17.73 0.98 -14.76
C ALA A 187 18.82 0.67 -13.72
N GLU A 188 19.09 1.60 -12.80
CA GLU A 188 20.04 1.37 -11.70
C GLU A 188 19.45 0.38 -10.69
N ARG A 189 18.20 0.59 -10.28
CA ARG A 189 17.49 -0.29 -9.37
C ARG A 189 17.41 -1.73 -9.89
N ALA A 190 17.12 -1.90 -11.18
CA ALA A 190 16.97 -3.23 -11.80
C ALA A 190 18.24 -4.07 -11.75
N ARG A 191 19.43 -3.45 -11.69
CA ARG A 191 20.70 -4.18 -11.62
C ARG A 191 20.90 -4.91 -10.31
N ASP A 192 20.34 -4.35 -9.21
CA ASP A 192 20.52 -4.85 -7.85
C ASP A 192 19.28 -5.61 -7.36
N ASP A 193 18.22 -5.71 -8.18
CA ASP A 193 16.98 -6.39 -7.83
C ASP A 193 17.08 -7.89 -8.10
N GLU A 194 17.06 -8.68 -7.03
CA GLU A 194 17.16 -10.15 -7.08
C GLU A 194 16.03 -10.81 -7.90
N HIS A 195 14.84 -10.20 -7.97
CA HIS A 195 13.72 -10.70 -8.75
C HIS A 195 13.96 -10.60 -10.25
N LEU A 196 14.88 -9.73 -10.67
CA LEU A 196 15.24 -9.49 -12.07
C LEU A 196 16.56 -10.16 -12.48
N GLU A 197 17.10 -11.06 -11.66
CA GLU A 197 18.34 -11.77 -11.99
C GLU A 197 18.22 -12.52 -13.32
N GLY A 198 19.10 -12.17 -14.29
CA GLY A 198 19.09 -12.71 -15.65
C GLY A 198 18.03 -12.13 -16.59
N VAL A 199 17.37 -11.06 -16.19
CA VAL A 199 16.49 -10.23 -17.05
C VAL A 199 17.28 -8.96 -17.41
N GLU A 200 17.80 -8.91 -18.62
CA GLU A 200 18.44 -7.70 -19.16
C GLU A 200 17.41 -6.95 -20.04
N PRO A 201 17.21 -5.63 -19.83
CA PRO A 201 16.25 -4.82 -20.59
C PRO A 201 16.63 -4.61 -22.07
#